data_84a6233638248c1b51974b1791abd2c3
#
_entry.id   84a6233638248c1b51974b1791abd2c3
#
_cell.length_a   1.000
_cell.length_b   1.000
_cell.length_c   1.000
_cell.angle_alpha   90.00
_cell.angle_beta   90.00
_cell.angle_gamma   90.00
#
_symmetry.space_group_name_H-M   'P 1'
#
loop_
_entity.id
_entity.type
_entity.pdbx_description
1 polymer ?
#
loop_
_entity_poly.entity_id
_entity_poly.type
_entity_poly.pdbx_seq_one_letter_code
_entity_poly.pdbx_strand_id
1 'polypeptide(L)'
;MATTVQPKSKDRVLATAHQIVKSLNINTQATEDMINIFSRFDNRLSNITDLIQNDAKFNDQFRKAEKIILHHDSDASPEQEQASDLCIDLIRVEAIDELKEIADRMIRSGYEKECCQVYTAVRRDVLDECLMILGVERLSIEEVQRIEWKIMDEKLKKWILALKVVVRVLLFGEKRLCETIFNESELVQEICFVETTKSCVMQLLNFGEAVAISPRSSEKLFRILDMYEVVGDVLHDLEALFVSESGELVCSEAKGVLNGLGMTAVGTFIEFENAVKGENSKAMQNGDIHPLTRYVMNYLKLLVDYSDSMNTLLPKNDYDPSSSPPENSDGVAAISPIATRVQELIASLQSNVDEKSRLYEDSALRYVFLMNNVLYIVQKVKESELRNLLGDQWIRKHRGKIRQWHTSYLRAAWGKALMCLKDEGIGGSSSGASKMILKERFKNFNACFEDIYRIQTLWKVSDAQLKEELRISISEKVLPAYRAFLGRFGSRLESARHGGRYIKYYPDDLENYLLDLFEGKPVVMNLTKRKST
;
A
#
# COMPACT_ATOMS: atom_id res chain seq x y z
N MET A 1 -23.55 -16.98 40.69
CA MET A 1 -22.53 -16.98 39.63
C MET A 1 -21.20 -16.73 40.32
N ALA A 2 -20.39 -17.77 40.50
CA ALA A 2 -19.12 -17.68 41.19
C ALA A 2 -18.06 -17.35 40.11
N THR A 3 -17.50 -16.16 40.18
CA THR A 3 -16.34 -15.72 39.40
C THR A 3 -15.13 -16.50 39.89
N THR A 4 -14.69 -17.49 39.12
CA THR A 4 -13.42 -18.21 39.33
C THR A 4 -12.29 -17.23 39.01
N VAL A 5 -11.73 -16.65 40.07
CA VAL A 5 -10.48 -15.86 39.98
C VAL A 5 -9.37 -16.86 39.61
N GLN A 6 -8.78 -16.71 38.43
CA GLN A 6 -7.56 -17.46 38.08
C GLN A 6 -6.46 -17.10 39.08
N PRO A 7 -5.75 -18.07 39.64
CA PRO A 7 -4.65 -17.79 40.56
C PRO A 7 -3.57 -16.99 39.83
N LYS A 8 -3.09 -15.92 40.46
CA LYS A 8 -2.00 -15.09 39.97
C LYS A 8 -0.79 -15.97 39.63
N SER A 9 -0.03 -15.62 38.60
CA SER A 9 1.19 -16.32 38.13
C SER A 9 2.08 -16.81 39.30
N LYS A 10 2.24 -15.97 40.29
CA LYS A 10 2.93 -16.21 41.56
C LYS A 10 2.52 -17.49 42.28
N ASP A 11 1.22 -17.77 42.37
CA ASP A 11 0.70 -18.94 43.06
C ASP A 11 0.96 -20.24 42.25
N ARG A 12 1.07 -20.13 40.93
CA ARG A 12 1.38 -21.27 40.05
C ARG A 12 2.84 -21.68 40.16
N VAL A 13 3.78 -20.74 40.11
CA VAL A 13 5.23 -21.02 40.20
C VAL A 13 5.57 -21.64 41.58
N LEU A 14 5.03 -21.05 42.65
CA LEU A 14 5.20 -21.61 43.99
C LEU A 14 4.54 -23.00 44.15
N ALA A 15 3.35 -23.21 43.60
CA ALA A 15 2.66 -24.49 43.60
C ALA A 15 3.43 -25.55 42.81
N THR A 16 3.98 -25.18 41.64
CA THR A 16 4.78 -26.06 40.80
C THR A 16 6.11 -26.39 41.47
N ALA A 17 6.80 -25.41 42.05
CA ALA A 17 8.03 -25.63 42.81
C ALA A 17 7.79 -26.53 44.02
N HIS A 18 6.71 -26.33 44.81
CA HIS A 18 6.33 -27.21 45.92
C HIS A 18 5.95 -28.61 45.47
N GLN A 19 5.33 -28.77 44.29
CA GLN A 19 4.97 -30.06 43.74
C GLN A 19 6.20 -30.86 43.30
N ILE A 20 7.18 -30.19 42.69
CA ILE A 20 8.47 -30.75 42.29
C ILE A 20 9.27 -31.16 43.54
N VAL A 21 9.36 -30.30 44.55
CA VAL A 21 10.00 -30.61 45.84
C VAL A 21 9.37 -31.81 46.53
N LYS A 22 8.05 -31.91 46.53
CA LYS A 22 7.30 -33.00 47.12
C LYS A 22 7.46 -34.32 46.37
N SER A 23 7.68 -34.27 45.06
CA SER A 23 7.92 -35.46 44.24
C SER A 23 9.34 -36.01 44.34
N LEU A 24 10.31 -35.17 44.70
CA LEU A 24 11.72 -35.52 44.69
C LEU A 24 12.24 -36.18 45.99
N ASN A 25 11.52 -36.10 47.10
CA ASN A 25 11.87 -36.72 48.40
C ASN A 25 13.35 -36.52 48.85
N ILE A 26 13.94 -35.33 48.55
CA ILE A 26 15.37 -35.05 48.65
C ILE A 26 15.67 -33.92 49.64
N ASN A 27 16.85 -33.95 50.15
CA ASN A 27 17.49 -33.12 51.16
C ASN A 27 17.04 -31.66 51.16
N THR A 28 16.35 -31.29 52.20
CA THR A 28 15.50 -30.11 52.33
C THR A 28 16.19 -28.75 52.13
N GLN A 29 17.51 -28.65 52.40
CA GLN A 29 18.19 -27.34 52.45
C GLN A 29 18.46 -26.75 51.08
N ALA A 30 18.99 -27.52 50.13
CA ALA A 30 19.28 -27.04 48.77
C ALA A 30 17.99 -26.69 47.97
N THR A 31 16.91 -27.40 48.31
CA THR A 31 15.60 -27.22 47.71
C THR A 31 14.85 -26.01 48.28
N GLU A 32 15.01 -25.74 49.59
CA GLU A 32 14.49 -24.51 50.21
C GLU A 32 15.24 -23.27 49.72
N ASP A 33 16.55 -23.37 49.53
CA ASP A 33 17.35 -22.28 48.96
C ASP A 33 16.92 -21.99 47.51
N MET A 34 16.65 -23.02 46.70
CA MET A 34 16.12 -22.87 45.36
C MET A 34 14.72 -22.21 45.35
N ILE A 35 13.81 -22.68 46.18
CA ILE A 35 12.47 -22.12 46.33
C ILE A 35 12.57 -20.65 46.77
N ASN A 36 13.46 -20.33 47.68
CA ASN A 36 13.70 -18.95 48.14
C ASN A 36 14.27 -18.08 47.04
N ILE A 37 15.14 -18.59 46.17
CA ILE A 37 15.70 -17.85 45.03
C ILE A 37 14.66 -17.65 43.95
N PHE A 38 13.88 -18.68 43.60
CA PHE A 38 12.78 -18.53 42.66
C PHE A 38 11.67 -17.64 43.20
N SER A 39 11.37 -17.68 44.49
CA SER A 39 10.45 -16.75 45.15
C SER A 39 10.95 -15.28 45.14
N ARG A 40 12.27 -15.10 45.34
CA ARG A 40 12.89 -13.78 45.18
C ARG A 40 12.90 -13.33 43.72
N PHE A 41 13.05 -14.25 42.78
CA PHE A 41 12.97 -14.04 41.35
C PHE A 41 11.54 -13.61 40.95
N ASP A 42 10.53 -14.30 41.47
CA ASP A 42 9.12 -13.98 41.23
C ASP A 42 8.73 -12.63 41.86
N ASN A 43 9.24 -12.27 43.03
CA ASN A 43 9.07 -10.95 43.62
C ASN A 43 9.76 -9.85 42.78
N ARG A 44 10.89 -10.15 42.14
CA ARG A 44 11.59 -9.21 41.24
C ARG A 44 10.92 -9.11 39.89
N LEU A 45 10.32 -10.21 39.36
CA LEU A 45 9.45 -10.21 38.18
C LEU A 45 8.21 -9.35 38.41
N SER A 46 7.56 -9.46 39.59
CA SER A 46 6.46 -8.57 39.95
C SER A 46 6.89 -7.12 40.00
N ASN A 47 8.10 -6.83 40.53
CA ASN A 47 8.68 -5.49 40.52
C ASN A 47 9.07 -5.04 39.11
N ILE A 48 9.50 -5.93 38.21
CA ILE A 48 9.79 -5.64 36.81
C ILE A 48 8.46 -5.39 36.06
N THR A 49 7.42 -6.15 36.34
CA THR A 49 6.08 -5.91 35.76
C THR A 49 5.54 -4.55 36.20
N ASP A 50 5.69 -4.21 37.49
CA ASP A 50 5.32 -2.89 38.01
C ASP A 50 6.19 -1.77 37.43
N LEU A 51 7.47 -2.02 37.17
CA LEU A 51 8.41 -1.13 36.48
C LEU A 51 8.04 -0.98 34.99
N ILE A 52 7.69 -2.07 34.30
CA ILE A 52 7.27 -2.09 32.90
C ILE A 52 5.95 -1.34 32.73
N GLN A 53 5.01 -1.50 33.66
CA GLN A 53 3.71 -0.83 33.61
C GLN A 53 3.76 0.64 34.01
N ASN A 54 4.72 1.04 34.85
CA ASN A 54 4.75 2.35 35.47
C ASN A 54 6.02 3.19 35.18
N ASP A 55 7.04 2.67 34.50
CA ASP A 55 8.32 3.39 34.39
C ASP A 55 8.54 4.01 32.99
N ALA A 56 8.67 5.34 32.97
CA ALA A 56 9.07 6.12 31.81
C ALA A 56 10.44 5.68 31.23
N LYS A 57 11.34 5.09 32.05
CA LYS A 57 12.66 4.59 31.60
C LYS A 57 12.57 3.35 30.74
N PHE A 58 11.70 2.39 31.07
CA PHE A 58 11.50 1.21 30.25
C PHE A 58 10.85 1.57 28.91
N ASN A 59 9.83 2.41 28.93
CA ASN A 59 9.24 2.96 27.71
C ASN A 59 10.25 3.73 26.87
N ASP A 60 11.24 4.40 27.48
CA ASP A 60 12.28 5.13 26.78
C ASP A 60 13.34 4.17 26.19
N GLN A 61 13.71 3.11 26.89
CA GLN A 61 14.58 2.05 26.38
C GLN A 61 13.90 1.23 25.27
N PHE A 62 12.62 0.93 25.44
CA PHE A 62 11.82 0.26 24.43
C PHE A 62 11.64 1.12 23.18
N ARG A 63 11.40 2.44 23.33
CA ARG A 63 11.39 3.41 22.23
C ARG A 63 12.76 3.61 21.58
N LYS A 64 13.84 3.46 22.31
CA LYS A 64 15.21 3.44 21.76
C LYS A 64 15.44 2.19 20.93
N ALA A 65 15.05 1.02 21.43
CA ALA A 65 15.08 -0.24 20.67
C ALA A 65 14.21 -0.18 19.43
N GLU A 66 13.00 0.35 19.54
CA GLU A 66 12.09 0.61 18.42
C GLU A 66 12.72 1.54 17.37
N LYS A 67 13.33 2.65 17.79
CA LYS A 67 14.02 3.58 16.90
C LYS A 67 15.22 2.95 16.21
N ILE A 68 16.02 2.17 16.90
CA ILE A 68 17.21 1.50 16.32
C ILE A 68 16.75 0.44 15.32
N ILE A 69 15.71 -0.32 15.63
CA ILE A 69 15.11 -1.32 14.72
C ILE A 69 14.49 -0.67 13.48
N LEU A 70 13.83 0.49 13.64
CA LEU A 70 13.21 1.24 12.53
C LEU A 70 14.24 2.00 11.67
N HIS A 71 15.42 2.36 12.20
CA HIS A 71 16.47 3.06 11.45
C HIS A 71 17.47 2.12 10.77
N HIS A 72 17.39 0.80 11.01
CA HIS A 72 18.31 -0.18 10.42
C HIS A 72 17.97 -0.54 8.96
N ASP A 73 16.88 -0.04 8.40
CA ASP A 73 16.48 -0.26 7.00
C ASP A 73 17.25 0.61 5.98
N SER A 74 18.26 1.40 6.41
CA SER A 74 19.11 2.17 5.50
C SER A 74 20.59 2.02 5.82
N ASP A 75 21.27 1.24 4.96
CA ASP A 75 22.73 1.10 4.79
C ASP A 75 23.53 0.29 5.83
N ALA A 76 24.09 -0.79 5.31
CA ALA A 76 25.01 -1.69 5.98
C ALA A 76 26.27 -0.98 6.51
N SER A 77 26.50 -1.02 7.82
CA SER A 77 27.82 -1.01 8.49
C SER A 77 27.70 -0.84 10.01
N PRO A 78 28.71 -1.01 10.79
CA PRO A 78 29.15 -1.92 11.84
C PRO A 78 28.44 -1.72 13.19
N GLU A 79 27.12 -1.88 13.24
CA GLU A 79 26.31 -1.66 14.45
C GLU A 79 25.77 -2.97 15.09
N GLN A 80 26.29 -4.13 14.67
CA GLN A 80 26.03 -5.39 15.36
C GLN A 80 26.50 -5.37 16.84
N GLU A 81 27.53 -4.60 17.16
CA GLU A 81 27.98 -4.39 18.54
C GLU A 81 26.99 -3.56 19.37
N GLN A 82 26.26 -2.59 18.75
CA GLN A 82 25.29 -1.78 19.49
C GLN A 82 23.95 -2.48 19.76
N ALA A 83 23.55 -3.44 18.91
CA ALA A 83 22.37 -4.27 19.18
C ALA A 83 22.61 -5.25 20.37
N SER A 84 23.86 -5.66 20.61
CA SER A 84 24.22 -6.49 21.77
C SER A 84 24.13 -5.72 23.09
N ASP A 85 24.32 -4.41 23.08
CA ASP A 85 24.19 -3.54 24.27
C ASP A 85 22.72 -3.20 24.60
N LEU A 86 21.79 -3.48 23.70
CA LEU A 86 20.34 -3.36 23.92
C LEU A 86 19.71 -4.60 24.59
N CYS A 87 20.52 -5.55 25.04
CA CYS A 87 20.06 -6.57 25.96
C CYS A 87 19.40 -5.85 27.15
N ILE A 88 18.08 -5.79 27.14
CA ILE A 88 17.33 -5.36 28.30
C ILE A 88 17.82 -6.26 29.43
N ASP A 89 18.51 -5.67 30.42
CA ASP A 89 18.89 -6.36 31.63
C ASP A 89 17.61 -6.79 32.36
N LEU A 90 16.97 -7.84 31.84
CA LEU A 90 15.75 -8.44 32.40
C LEU A 90 16.06 -9.06 33.79
N ILE A 91 17.35 -9.21 34.12
CA ILE A 91 17.81 -9.80 35.36
C ILE A 91 18.99 -8.96 35.87
N ARG A 92 19.00 -8.68 37.17
CA ARG A 92 20.14 -8.01 37.79
C ARG A 92 21.37 -8.92 37.77
N VAL A 93 22.54 -8.35 37.51
CA VAL A 93 23.81 -9.09 37.41
C VAL A 93 24.06 -9.95 38.63
N GLU A 94 23.76 -9.44 39.84
CA GLU A 94 23.94 -10.19 41.09
C GLU A 94 23.06 -11.44 41.17
N ALA A 95 21.87 -11.41 40.57
CA ALA A 95 20.99 -12.58 40.53
C ALA A 95 21.46 -13.63 39.51
N ILE A 96 22.18 -13.21 38.46
CA ILE A 96 22.76 -14.16 37.49
C ILE A 96 23.85 -14.99 38.14
N ASP A 97 24.73 -14.38 38.94
CA ASP A 97 25.81 -15.09 39.65
C ASP A 97 25.25 -16.11 40.67
N GLU A 98 24.21 -15.72 41.41
CA GLU A 98 23.52 -16.64 42.33
C GLU A 98 22.86 -17.82 41.59
N LEU A 99 22.19 -17.57 40.47
CA LEU A 99 21.55 -18.58 39.63
C LEU A 99 22.58 -19.55 39.04
N LYS A 100 23.71 -19.04 38.58
CA LYS A 100 24.81 -19.83 38.07
C LYS A 100 25.35 -20.79 39.13
N GLU A 101 25.64 -20.30 40.33
CA GLU A 101 26.15 -21.15 41.42
C GLU A 101 25.18 -22.31 41.80
N ILE A 102 23.87 -22.04 41.75
CA ILE A 102 22.85 -23.04 42.00
C ILE A 102 22.78 -24.05 40.86
N ALA A 103 22.75 -23.58 39.61
CA ALA A 103 22.72 -24.43 38.44
C ALA A 103 23.91 -25.38 38.42
N ASP A 104 25.11 -24.86 38.67
CA ASP A 104 26.35 -25.67 38.75
C ASP A 104 26.28 -26.76 39.83
N ARG A 105 25.76 -26.42 41.01
CA ARG A 105 25.57 -27.41 42.08
C ARG A 105 24.55 -28.49 41.72
N MET A 106 23.43 -28.10 41.09
CA MET A 106 22.39 -29.05 40.66
C MET A 106 22.92 -29.98 39.57
N ILE A 107 23.58 -29.46 38.55
CA ILE A 107 24.16 -30.25 37.46
C ILE A 107 25.19 -31.24 37.98
N ARG A 108 26.13 -30.79 38.82
CA ARG A 108 27.13 -31.67 39.45
C ARG A 108 26.52 -32.75 40.36
N SER A 109 25.31 -32.52 40.88
CA SER A 109 24.57 -33.46 41.71
C SER A 109 23.64 -34.38 40.92
N GLY A 110 23.59 -34.27 39.56
CA GLY A 110 22.78 -35.13 38.71
C GLY A 110 21.32 -34.67 38.57
N TYR A 111 20.99 -33.41 38.91
CA TYR A 111 19.64 -32.80 38.80
C TYR A 111 19.49 -31.88 37.62
N GLU A 112 20.07 -32.20 36.48
CA GLU A 112 20.04 -31.40 35.29
C GLU A 112 18.61 -31.18 34.76
N LYS A 113 17.80 -32.25 34.73
CA LYS A 113 16.42 -32.20 34.23
C LYS A 113 15.53 -31.28 35.05
N GLU A 114 15.63 -31.39 36.37
CA GLU A 114 14.86 -30.59 37.30
C GLU A 114 15.27 -29.11 37.20
N CYS A 115 16.57 -28.85 37.08
CA CYS A 115 17.09 -27.50 36.87
C CYS A 115 16.52 -26.89 35.57
N CYS A 116 16.61 -27.61 34.45
CA CYS A 116 16.03 -27.18 33.18
C CYS A 116 14.51 -26.91 33.26
N GLN A 117 13.76 -27.82 33.90
CA GLN A 117 12.31 -27.69 34.02
C GLN A 117 11.89 -26.42 34.78
N VAL A 118 12.56 -26.13 35.89
CA VAL A 118 12.26 -24.95 36.68
C VAL A 118 12.66 -23.68 35.96
N TYR A 119 13.86 -23.63 35.37
CA TYR A 119 14.32 -22.50 34.57
C TYR A 119 13.36 -22.20 33.43
N THR A 120 13.08 -23.20 32.60
CA THR A 120 12.22 -23.05 31.44
C THR A 120 10.80 -22.63 31.78
N ALA A 121 10.21 -23.14 32.88
CA ALA A 121 8.88 -22.75 33.30
C ALA A 121 8.81 -21.25 33.63
N VAL A 122 9.76 -20.75 34.45
CA VAL A 122 9.80 -19.33 34.85
C VAL A 122 10.05 -18.43 33.67
N ARG A 123 11.05 -18.75 32.82
CA ARG A 123 11.43 -17.90 31.70
C ARG A 123 10.38 -17.88 30.59
N ARG A 124 9.66 -18.98 30.38
CA ARG A 124 8.54 -19.05 29.46
C ARG A 124 7.41 -18.09 29.86
N ASP A 125 7.06 -18.07 31.17
CA ASP A 125 6.04 -17.14 31.67
C ASP A 125 6.46 -15.67 31.43
N VAL A 126 7.75 -15.35 31.59
CA VAL A 126 8.29 -14.00 31.29
C VAL A 126 8.16 -13.64 29.80
N LEU A 127 8.52 -14.56 28.89
CA LEU A 127 8.39 -14.31 27.45
C LEU A 127 6.92 -14.19 27.03
N ASP A 128 6.02 -14.99 27.61
CA ASP A 128 4.57 -14.87 27.38
C ASP A 128 4.05 -13.49 27.83
N GLU A 129 4.53 -12.97 28.95
CA GLU A 129 4.18 -11.63 29.43
C GLU A 129 4.74 -10.53 28.51
N CYS A 130 5.97 -10.68 28.02
CA CYS A 130 6.54 -9.77 27.02
C CYS A 130 5.69 -9.73 25.75
N LEU A 131 5.19 -10.86 25.23
CA LEU A 131 4.29 -10.90 24.09
C LEU A 131 2.98 -10.15 24.35
N MET A 132 2.41 -10.28 25.54
CA MET A 132 1.18 -9.53 25.90
C MET A 132 1.44 -8.02 25.93
N ILE A 133 2.59 -7.59 26.46
CA ILE A 133 2.98 -6.17 26.48
C ILE A 133 3.16 -5.64 25.06
N LEU A 134 3.75 -6.43 24.16
CA LEU A 134 3.88 -6.12 22.73
C LEU A 134 2.53 -6.13 21.99
N GLY A 135 1.45 -6.53 22.68
CA GLY A 135 0.10 -6.56 22.13
C GLY A 135 -0.17 -7.74 21.20
N VAL A 136 0.61 -8.81 21.33
CA VAL A 136 0.40 -10.07 20.61
C VAL A 136 -0.48 -10.99 21.46
N GLU A 137 -1.71 -11.17 21.03
CA GLU A 137 -2.67 -12.07 21.65
C GLU A 137 -2.55 -13.48 21.06
N ARG A 138 -2.88 -14.49 21.87
CA ARG A 138 -3.05 -15.87 21.38
C ARG A 138 -4.41 -15.98 20.69
N LEU A 139 -4.41 -16.09 19.36
CA LEU A 139 -5.60 -16.22 18.56
C LEU A 139 -5.59 -17.56 17.82
N SER A 140 -6.73 -18.22 17.76
CA SER A 140 -6.92 -19.37 16.89
C SER A 140 -7.08 -18.96 15.43
N ILE A 141 -6.91 -19.89 14.50
CA ILE A 141 -7.09 -19.65 13.07
C ILE A 141 -8.50 -19.12 12.78
N GLU A 142 -9.51 -19.69 13.43
CA GLU A 142 -10.91 -19.29 13.26
C GLU A 142 -11.17 -17.87 13.78
N GLU A 143 -10.53 -17.47 14.87
CA GLU A 143 -10.62 -16.10 15.40
C GLU A 143 -9.98 -15.12 14.45
N VAL A 144 -8.78 -15.41 13.93
CA VAL A 144 -8.09 -14.57 12.93
C VAL A 144 -8.94 -14.35 11.69
N GLN A 145 -9.61 -15.40 11.20
CA GLN A 145 -10.47 -15.31 10.02
C GLN A 145 -11.74 -14.48 10.22
N ARG A 146 -12.22 -14.32 11.45
CA ARG A 146 -13.44 -13.55 11.79
C ARG A 146 -13.17 -12.09 12.12
N ILE A 147 -11.93 -11.69 12.32
CA ILE A 147 -11.58 -10.32 12.69
C ILE A 147 -11.82 -9.38 11.49
N GLU A 148 -12.50 -8.27 11.74
CA GLU A 148 -12.65 -7.20 10.74
C GLU A 148 -11.30 -6.63 10.31
N TRP A 149 -11.15 -6.31 9.03
CA TRP A 149 -9.89 -5.86 8.44
C TRP A 149 -9.26 -4.67 9.19
N LYS A 150 -10.05 -3.70 9.62
CA LYS A 150 -9.53 -2.53 10.36
C LYS A 150 -8.82 -2.91 11.67
N ILE A 151 -9.40 -3.86 12.42
CA ILE A 151 -8.82 -4.37 13.67
C ILE A 151 -7.60 -5.25 13.34
N MET A 152 -7.71 -6.05 12.28
CA MET A 152 -6.61 -6.91 11.81
C MET A 152 -5.39 -6.07 11.40
N ASP A 153 -5.55 -4.98 10.67
CA ASP A 153 -4.44 -4.10 10.25
C ASP A 153 -3.62 -3.60 11.45
N GLU A 154 -4.28 -3.21 12.55
CA GLU A 154 -3.60 -2.80 13.78
C GLU A 154 -2.89 -3.97 14.50
N LYS A 155 -3.49 -5.17 14.48
CA LYS A 155 -2.83 -6.37 15.03
C LYS A 155 -1.61 -6.77 14.20
N LEU A 156 -1.68 -6.67 12.87
CA LEU A 156 -0.56 -6.96 11.98
C LEU A 156 0.62 -6.01 12.21
N LYS A 157 0.37 -4.71 12.37
CA LYS A 157 1.43 -3.74 12.72
C LYS A 157 2.14 -4.09 14.02
N LYS A 158 1.38 -4.45 15.06
CA LYS A 158 1.94 -4.88 16.34
C LYS A 158 2.73 -6.17 16.20
N TRP A 159 2.21 -7.13 15.42
CA TRP A 159 2.88 -8.40 15.19
C TRP A 159 4.23 -8.22 14.46
N ILE A 160 4.28 -7.36 13.43
CA ILE A 160 5.51 -7.04 12.69
C ILE A 160 6.59 -6.49 13.63
N LEU A 161 6.22 -5.53 14.48
CA LEU A 161 7.13 -4.99 15.49
C LEU A 161 7.53 -6.05 16.50
N ALA A 162 6.57 -6.82 17.02
CA ALA A 162 6.82 -7.86 18.01
C ALA A 162 7.78 -8.93 17.49
N LEU A 163 7.64 -9.37 16.24
CA LEU A 163 8.53 -10.38 15.67
C LEU A 163 9.99 -9.89 15.63
N LYS A 164 10.22 -8.66 15.18
CA LYS A 164 11.56 -8.04 15.17
C LYS A 164 12.14 -7.93 16.60
N VAL A 165 11.36 -7.44 17.56
CA VAL A 165 11.79 -7.28 18.96
C VAL A 165 12.06 -8.62 19.61
N VAL A 166 11.15 -9.59 19.45
CA VAL A 166 11.33 -10.91 20.03
C VAL A 166 12.61 -11.55 19.51
N VAL A 167 12.78 -11.64 18.20
CA VAL A 167 13.93 -12.36 17.62
C VAL A 167 15.24 -11.64 17.94
N ARG A 168 15.33 -10.33 17.67
CA ARG A 168 16.61 -9.60 17.76
C ARG A 168 16.99 -9.11 19.16
N VAL A 169 16.03 -9.06 20.09
CA VAL A 169 16.32 -8.59 21.47
C VAL A 169 16.07 -9.70 22.49
N LEU A 170 14.85 -10.22 22.55
CA LEU A 170 14.48 -11.15 23.61
C LEU A 170 15.18 -12.51 23.48
N LEU A 171 15.21 -13.09 22.26
CA LEU A 171 15.83 -14.40 22.05
C LEU A 171 17.36 -14.35 22.17
N PHE A 172 18.02 -13.31 21.65
CA PHE A 172 19.46 -13.14 21.85
C PHE A 172 19.80 -12.92 23.33
N GLY A 173 18.99 -12.13 24.05
CA GLY A 173 19.12 -11.97 25.48
C GLY A 173 18.96 -13.28 26.26
N GLU A 174 17.96 -14.09 25.88
CA GLU A 174 17.72 -15.38 26.51
C GLU A 174 18.84 -16.40 26.23
N LYS A 175 19.37 -16.42 25.00
CA LYS A 175 20.51 -17.26 24.63
C LYS A 175 21.73 -16.93 25.49
N ARG A 176 22.06 -15.62 25.54
CA ARG A 176 23.19 -15.13 26.37
C ARG A 176 23.00 -15.46 27.87
N LEU A 177 21.77 -15.36 28.34
CA LEU A 177 21.44 -15.71 29.73
C LEU A 177 21.67 -17.20 29.98
N CYS A 178 21.20 -18.11 29.11
CA CYS A 178 21.45 -19.54 29.19
C CYS A 178 22.94 -19.86 29.14
N GLU A 179 23.71 -19.22 28.25
CA GLU A 179 25.16 -19.37 28.14
C GLU A 179 25.89 -18.97 29.44
N THR A 180 25.41 -17.91 30.10
CA THR A 180 26.01 -17.39 31.32
C THR A 180 25.70 -18.27 32.53
N ILE A 181 24.44 -18.71 32.68
CA ILE A 181 23.99 -19.50 33.83
C ILE A 181 24.49 -20.95 33.74
N PHE A 182 24.41 -21.57 32.56
CA PHE A 182 24.75 -22.98 32.35
C PHE A 182 26.11 -23.20 31.69
N ASN A 183 27.10 -22.35 31.98
CA ASN A 183 28.39 -22.31 31.27
C ASN A 183 29.20 -23.64 31.36
N GLU A 184 28.88 -24.56 32.27
CA GLU A 184 29.55 -25.85 32.41
C GLU A 184 28.99 -26.95 31.48
N SER A 185 27.81 -26.73 30.83
CA SER A 185 27.16 -27.72 29.98
C SER A 185 26.46 -27.10 28.77
N GLU A 186 27.09 -27.17 27.59
CA GLU A 186 26.48 -26.73 26.33
C GLU A 186 25.13 -27.41 26.06
N LEU A 187 24.99 -28.67 26.39
CA LEU A 187 23.74 -29.42 26.21
C LEU A 187 22.60 -28.83 27.04
N VAL A 188 22.86 -28.46 28.28
CA VAL A 188 21.88 -27.84 29.18
C VAL A 188 21.53 -26.43 28.71
N GLN A 189 22.52 -25.65 28.29
CA GLN A 189 22.30 -24.30 27.69
C GLN A 189 21.29 -24.39 26.56
N GLU A 190 21.54 -25.31 25.64
CA GLU A 190 20.75 -25.45 24.43
C GLU A 190 19.33 -25.95 24.73
N ILE A 191 19.18 -26.98 25.55
CA ILE A 191 17.88 -27.50 25.98
C ILE A 191 17.08 -26.38 26.66
N CYS A 192 17.68 -25.68 27.61
CA CYS A 192 17.00 -24.58 28.31
C CYS A 192 16.59 -23.46 27.38
N PHE A 193 17.45 -23.07 26.45
CA PHE A 193 17.14 -22.02 25.46
C PHE A 193 15.97 -22.44 24.58
N VAL A 194 16.05 -23.59 23.91
CA VAL A 194 15.02 -24.05 22.98
C VAL A 194 13.67 -24.25 23.70
N GLU A 195 13.67 -24.94 24.83
CA GLU A 195 12.43 -25.20 25.59
C GLU A 195 11.80 -23.90 26.13
N THR A 196 12.59 -22.88 26.46
CA THR A 196 12.09 -21.60 26.91
C THR A 196 11.47 -20.80 25.76
N THR A 197 12.14 -20.73 24.62
CA THR A 197 11.84 -19.77 23.55
C THR A 197 10.88 -20.30 22.50
N LYS A 198 10.86 -21.61 22.28
CA LYS A 198 10.05 -22.28 21.24
C LYS A 198 8.57 -21.87 21.28
N SER A 199 7.94 -21.88 22.47
CA SER A 199 6.51 -21.51 22.59
C SER A 199 6.22 -20.07 22.16
N CYS A 200 7.10 -19.15 22.52
CA CYS A 200 7.00 -17.73 22.15
C CYS A 200 7.09 -17.54 20.63
N VAL A 201 8.10 -18.14 19.99
CA VAL A 201 8.29 -18.06 18.54
C VAL A 201 7.13 -18.72 17.79
N MET A 202 6.73 -19.93 18.22
CA MET A 202 5.61 -20.65 17.59
C MET A 202 4.29 -19.89 17.69
N GLN A 203 4.05 -19.14 18.75
CA GLN A 203 2.86 -18.28 18.85
C GLN A 203 2.86 -17.19 17.76
N LEU A 204 4.01 -16.57 17.49
CA LEU A 204 4.16 -15.57 16.42
C LEU A 204 4.00 -16.22 15.05
N LEU A 205 4.63 -17.37 14.81
CA LEU A 205 4.55 -18.09 13.54
C LEU A 205 3.13 -18.58 13.24
N ASN A 206 2.42 -19.14 14.23
CA ASN A 206 1.03 -19.59 14.08
C ASN A 206 0.08 -18.45 13.68
N PHE A 207 0.30 -17.24 14.21
CA PHE A 207 -0.46 -16.08 13.78
C PHE A 207 -0.14 -15.72 12.32
N GLY A 208 1.13 -15.74 11.92
CA GLY A 208 1.56 -15.53 10.54
C GLY A 208 0.93 -16.54 9.57
N GLU A 209 0.92 -17.83 9.94
CA GLU A 209 0.26 -18.89 9.19
C GLU A 209 -1.25 -18.67 9.06
N ALA A 210 -1.93 -18.33 10.16
CA ALA A 210 -3.37 -18.04 10.16
C ALA A 210 -3.73 -16.89 9.21
N VAL A 211 -2.87 -15.86 9.11
CA VAL A 211 -3.04 -14.77 8.13
C VAL A 211 -2.79 -15.27 6.72
N ALA A 212 -1.74 -16.08 6.50
CA ALA A 212 -1.41 -16.61 5.17
C ALA A 212 -2.54 -17.45 4.56
N ILE A 213 -3.26 -18.22 5.37
CA ILE A 213 -4.40 -19.05 4.91
C ILE A 213 -5.75 -18.32 4.92
N SER A 214 -5.79 -17.05 5.36
CA SER A 214 -7.03 -16.26 5.39
C SER A 214 -7.53 -15.92 3.97
N PRO A 215 -8.84 -15.65 3.78
CA PRO A 215 -9.38 -15.26 2.48
C PRO A 215 -8.63 -14.06 1.90
N ARG A 216 -8.28 -14.18 0.62
CA ARG A 216 -7.54 -13.14 -0.11
C ARG A 216 -8.41 -11.91 -0.33
N SER A 217 -7.77 -10.74 -0.28
CA SER A 217 -8.39 -9.46 -0.61
C SER A 217 -7.29 -8.50 -1.05
N SER A 218 -7.52 -7.74 -2.11
CA SER A 218 -6.55 -6.77 -2.63
C SER A 218 -6.07 -5.77 -1.57
N GLU A 219 -6.92 -5.44 -0.58
CA GLU A 219 -6.59 -4.53 0.51
C GLU A 219 -5.54 -5.10 1.48
N LYS A 220 -5.42 -6.43 1.54
CA LYS A 220 -4.49 -7.11 2.46
C LYS A 220 -3.08 -7.24 1.89
N LEU A 221 -2.89 -7.08 0.57
CA LEU A 221 -1.62 -7.40 -0.10
C LEU A 221 -0.42 -6.75 0.56
N PHE A 222 -0.48 -5.44 0.80
CA PHE A 222 0.66 -4.70 1.34
C PHE A 222 1.04 -5.15 2.74
N ARG A 223 0.07 -5.48 3.59
CA ARG A 223 0.34 -6.04 4.92
C ARG A 223 0.91 -7.45 4.87
N ILE A 224 0.47 -8.25 3.91
CA ILE A 224 1.06 -9.59 3.69
C ILE A 224 2.51 -9.45 3.21
N LEU A 225 2.81 -8.47 2.37
CA LEU A 225 4.19 -8.18 1.94
C LEU A 225 5.04 -7.66 3.10
N ASP A 226 4.54 -6.74 3.93
CA ASP A 226 5.23 -6.31 5.17
C ASP A 226 5.56 -7.51 6.06
N MET A 227 4.62 -8.45 6.23
CA MET A 227 4.85 -9.68 7.00
C MET A 227 5.88 -10.59 6.35
N TYR A 228 5.81 -10.76 5.03
CA TYR A 228 6.76 -11.55 4.26
C TYR A 228 8.18 -11.00 4.41
N GLU A 229 8.36 -9.70 4.27
CA GLU A 229 9.65 -9.04 4.41
C GLU A 229 10.21 -9.22 5.82
N VAL A 230 9.39 -8.98 6.84
CA VAL A 230 9.87 -9.09 8.23
C VAL A 230 10.23 -10.53 8.62
N VAL A 231 9.49 -11.54 8.13
CA VAL A 231 9.85 -12.95 8.37
C VAL A 231 11.14 -13.29 7.64
N GLY A 232 11.30 -12.82 6.39
CA GLY A 232 12.54 -12.97 5.62
C GLY A 232 13.75 -12.35 6.32
N ASP A 233 13.58 -11.14 6.85
CA ASP A 233 14.62 -10.41 7.57
C ASP A 233 15.11 -11.13 8.83
N VAL A 234 14.18 -11.71 9.62
CA VAL A 234 14.53 -12.39 10.88
C VAL A 234 14.87 -13.86 10.70
N LEU A 235 14.66 -14.44 9.53
CA LEU A 235 14.90 -15.87 9.30
C LEU A 235 16.36 -16.24 9.53
N HIS A 236 17.29 -15.43 9.06
CA HIS A 236 18.72 -15.65 9.28
C HIS A 236 19.09 -15.60 10.78
N ASP A 237 18.49 -14.65 11.52
CA ASP A 237 18.69 -14.54 12.97
C ASP A 237 18.14 -15.79 13.70
N LEU A 238 16.97 -16.30 13.26
CA LEU A 238 16.40 -17.54 13.80
C LEU A 238 17.30 -18.75 13.49
N GLU A 239 17.82 -18.88 12.28
CA GLU A 239 18.76 -19.96 11.93
C GLU A 239 20.05 -19.92 12.76
N ALA A 240 20.55 -18.72 13.08
CA ALA A 240 21.71 -18.55 13.94
C ALA A 240 21.43 -18.86 15.41
N LEU A 241 20.20 -18.66 15.88
CA LEU A 241 19.78 -18.95 17.26
C LEU A 241 19.46 -20.43 17.49
N PHE A 242 18.79 -21.08 16.54
CA PHE A 242 18.28 -22.45 16.62
C PHE A 242 19.10 -23.41 15.76
N VAL A 243 20.39 -23.55 16.06
CA VAL A 243 21.35 -24.37 15.29
C VAL A 243 21.14 -25.88 15.49
N SER A 244 20.52 -26.28 16.63
CA SER A 244 20.38 -27.67 17.00
C SER A 244 19.25 -28.41 16.32
N GLU A 245 19.30 -29.72 16.34
CA GLU A 245 18.21 -30.60 15.91
C GLU A 245 16.88 -30.29 16.65
N SER A 246 16.96 -29.92 17.94
CA SER A 246 15.79 -29.50 18.74
C SER A 246 15.17 -28.19 18.25
N GLY A 247 15.97 -27.30 17.67
CA GLY A 247 15.58 -26.01 17.10
C GLY A 247 15.13 -26.06 15.65
N GLU A 248 15.44 -27.13 14.91
CA GLU A 248 15.16 -27.26 13.46
C GLU A 248 13.67 -27.08 13.13
N LEU A 249 12.78 -27.52 14.02
CA LEU A 249 11.35 -27.32 13.85
C LEU A 249 10.97 -25.83 13.75
N VAL A 250 11.55 -24.96 14.58
CA VAL A 250 11.26 -23.52 14.58
C VAL A 250 11.67 -22.89 13.25
N CYS A 251 12.85 -23.24 12.75
CA CYS A 251 13.34 -22.76 11.45
C CYS A 251 12.49 -23.28 10.28
N SER A 252 12.08 -24.55 10.34
CA SER A 252 11.20 -25.16 9.35
C SER A 252 9.83 -24.46 9.28
N GLU A 253 9.23 -24.21 10.43
CA GLU A 253 7.95 -23.48 10.53
C GLU A 253 8.08 -22.04 10.04
N ALA A 254 9.16 -21.33 10.38
CA ALA A 254 9.41 -19.97 9.90
C ALA A 254 9.52 -19.93 8.37
N LYS A 255 10.22 -20.90 7.75
CA LYS A 255 10.28 -21.07 6.29
C LYS A 255 8.91 -21.40 5.71
N GLY A 256 8.11 -22.23 6.38
CA GLY A 256 6.74 -22.54 6.00
C GLY A 256 5.86 -21.31 5.96
N VAL A 257 5.91 -20.48 7.00
CA VAL A 257 5.17 -19.22 7.08
C VAL A 257 5.61 -18.23 6.01
N LEU A 258 6.93 -18.07 5.79
CA LEU A 258 7.48 -17.22 4.75
C LEU A 258 6.95 -17.62 3.36
N ASN A 259 7.01 -18.90 3.04
CA ASN A 259 6.49 -19.42 1.77
C ASN A 259 4.97 -19.23 1.65
N GLY A 260 4.21 -19.51 2.70
CA GLY A 260 2.76 -19.31 2.75
C GLY A 260 2.34 -17.86 2.51
N LEU A 261 3.02 -16.90 3.15
CA LEU A 261 2.82 -15.47 2.94
C LEU A 261 3.15 -15.06 1.51
N GLY A 262 4.27 -15.55 0.96
CA GLY A 262 4.66 -15.29 -0.43
C GLY A 262 3.64 -15.81 -1.44
N MET A 263 3.16 -17.04 -1.29
CA MET A 263 2.11 -17.61 -2.14
C MET A 263 0.80 -16.82 -2.06
N THR A 264 0.46 -16.36 -0.86
CA THR A 264 -0.75 -15.56 -0.64
C THR A 264 -0.62 -14.17 -1.24
N ALA A 265 0.55 -13.54 -1.16
CA ALA A 265 0.82 -12.26 -1.83
C ALA A 265 0.67 -12.37 -3.34
N VAL A 266 1.32 -13.35 -3.97
CA VAL A 266 1.21 -13.60 -5.42
C VAL A 266 -0.24 -13.90 -5.83
N GLY A 267 -0.93 -14.79 -5.09
CA GLY A 267 -2.32 -15.12 -5.38
C GLY A 267 -3.25 -13.92 -5.25
N THR A 268 -3.05 -13.07 -4.24
CA THR A 268 -3.84 -11.83 -4.05
C THR A 268 -3.60 -10.84 -5.19
N PHE A 269 -2.37 -10.71 -5.65
CA PHE A 269 -2.05 -9.86 -6.80
C PHE A 269 -2.70 -10.37 -8.09
N ILE A 270 -2.68 -11.67 -8.36
CA ILE A 270 -3.36 -12.28 -9.51
C ILE A 270 -4.88 -12.06 -9.45
N GLU A 271 -5.50 -12.20 -8.28
CA GLU A 271 -6.93 -11.91 -8.09
C GLU A 271 -7.24 -10.44 -8.36
N PHE A 272 -6.38 -9.51 -7.94
CA PHE A 272 -6.50 -8.10 -8.26
C PHE A 272 -6.44 -7.85 -9.77
N GLU A 273 -5.48 -8.44 -10.48
CA GLU A 273 -5.38 -8.31 -11.95
C GLU A 273 -6.66 -8.83 -12.64
N ASN A 274 -7.17 -9.99 -12.20
CA ASN A 274 -8.41 -10.56 -12.74
C ASN A 274 -9.62 -9.66 -12.46
N ALA A 275 -9.70 -9.05 -11.27
CA ALA A 275 -10.75 -8.10 -10.93
C ALA A 275 -10.70 -6.85 -11.82
N VAL A 276 -9.51 -6.33 -12.13
CA VAL A 276 -9.35 -5.20 -13.06
C VAL A 276 -9.76 -5.57 -14.48
N LYS A 277 -9.40 -6.76 -14.96
CA LYS A 277 -9.79 -7.27 -16.30
C LYS A 277 -11.30 -7.50 -16.41
N GLY A 278 -11.94 -8.00 -15.35
CA GLY A 278 -13.36 -8.34 -15.32
C GLY A 278 -14.30 -7.17 -14.95
N GLU A 279 -13.78 -5.98 -14.71
CA GLU A 279 -14.56 -4.85 -14.23
C GLU A 279 -15.45 -4.24 -15.34
N ASN A 280 -16.78 -4.27 -15.14
CA ASN A 280 -17.81 -3.93 -16.14
C ASN A 280 -18.69 -2.73 -15.74
N SER A 281 -18.26 -1.88 -14.81
CA SER A 281 -19.04 -0.69 -14.42
C SER A 281 -19.23 0.29 -15.59
N LYS A 282 -20.25 1.13 -15.46
CA LYS A 282 -20.58 2.13 -16.49
C LYS A 282 -19.53 3.26 -16.54
N ALA A 283 -19.38 3.86 -17.72
CA ALA A 283 -18.59 5.08 -17.88
C ALA A 283 -19.19 6.24 -17.08
N MET A 284 -18.34 7.22 -16.71
CA MET A 284 -18.75 8.42 -15.98
C MET A 284 -19.57 9.35 -16.85
N GLN A 285 -20.79 9.71 -16.45
CA GLN A 285 -21.72 10.51 -17.26
C GLN A 285 -21.15 11.86 -17.72
N ASN A 286 -20.27 12.47 -16.93
CA ASN A 286 -19.66 13.77 -17.20
C ASN A 286 -18.24 13.68 -17.80
N GLY A 287 -17.77 12.49 -18.18
CA GLY A 287 -16.44 12.28 -18.76
C GLY A 287 -15.26 12.39 -17.78
N ASP A 288 -15.50 12.42 -16.46
CA ASP A 288 -14.46 12.49 -15.44
C ASP A 288 -13.60 11.22 -15.38
N ILE A 289 -12.54 11.26 -14.58
CA ILE A 289 -11.67 10.11 -14.32
C ILE A 289 -12.46 8.99 -13.65
N HIS A 290 -12.43 7.81 -14.25
CA HIS A 290 -13.14 6.64 -13.73
C HIS A 290 -12.56 6.18 -12.37
N PRO A 291 -13.39 5.77 -11.39
CA PRO A 291 -12.93 5.29 -10.09
C PRO A 291 -11.90 4.15 -10.20
N LEU A 292 -12.11 3.20 -11.13
CA LEU A 292 -11.17 2.12 -11.40
C LEU A 292 -9.78 2.66 -11.76
N THR A 293 -9.68 3.70 -12.60
CA THR A 293 -8.41 4.30 -12.98
C THR A 293 -7.66 4.85 -11.76
N ARG A 294 -8.39 5.53 -10.86
CA ARG A 294 -7.82 6.05 -9.62
C ARG A 294 -7.36 4.92 -8.70
N TYR A 295 -8.19 3.90 -8.54
CA TYR A 295 -7.92 2.76 -7.65
C TYR A 295 -6.68 1.99 -8.11
N VAL A 296 -6.66 1.56 -9.38
CA VAL A 296 -5.54 0.78 -9.93
C VAL A 296 -4.23 1.57 -9.88
N MET A 297 -4.22 2.84 -10.26
CA MET A 297 -2.99 3.62 -10.27
C MET A 297 -2.45 3.93 -8.87
N ASN A 298 -3.32 4.13 -7.87
CA ASN A 298 -2.90 4.26 -6.50
C ASN A 298 -2.36 2.94 -5.94
N TYR A 299 -2.99 1.82 -6.29
CA TYR A 299 -2.52 0.48 -5.92
C TYR A 299 -1.14 0.17 -6.50
N LEU A 300 -0.94 0.42 -7.80
CA LEU A 300 0.35 0.23 -8.46
C LEU A 300 1.45 1.13 -7.88
N LYS A 301 1.10 2.35 -7.48
CA LYS A 301 2.06 3.24 -6.83
C LYS A 301 2.59 2.66 -5.51
N LEU A 302 1.72 2.03 -4.71
CA LEU A 302 2.15 1.34 -3.48
C LEU A 302 2.89 0.04 -3.77
N LEU A 303 2.48 -0.70 -4.82
CA LEU A 303 3.09 -1.99 -5.15
C LEU A 303 4.57 -1.86 -5.56
N VAL A 304 4.95 -0.73 -6.15
CA VAL A 304 6.33 -0.51 -6.60
C VAL A 304 7.31 -0.46 -5.44
N ASP A 305 6.86 -0.02 -4.25
CA ASP A 305 7.69 0.01 -3.04
C ASP A 305 8.12 -1.42 -2.60
N TYR A 306 7.38 -2.46 -3.05
CA TYR A 306 7.66 -3.88 -2.80
C TYR A 306 8.24 -4.61 -4.04
N SER A 307 8.89 -3.87 -4.96
CA SER A 307 9.38 -4.45 -6.22
C SER A 307 10.35 -5.61 -6.03
N ASP A 308 11.25 -5.54 -5.05
CA ASP A 308 12.26 -6.57 -4.80
C ASP A 308 11.62 -7.86 -4.29
N SER A 309 10.72 -7.75 -3.33
CA SER A 309 9.96 -8.88 -2.79
C SER A 309 9.09 -9.53 -3.88
N MET A 310 8.40 -8.71 -4.69
CA MET A 310 7.59 -9.21 -5.80
C MET A 310 8.41 -9.84 -6.91
N ASN A 311 9.60 -9.32 -7.24
CA ASN A 311 10.51 -9.92 -8.20
C ASN A 311 11.05 -11.28 -7.74
N THR A 312 11.20 -11.47 -6.43
CA THR A 312 11.61 -12.74 -5.84
C THR A 312 10.46 -13.77 -5.88
N LEU A 313 9.23 -13.32 -5.62
CA LEU A 313 8.04 -14.17 -5.52
C LEU A 313 7.43 -14.54 -6.87
N LEU A 314 7.47 -13.62 -7.85
CA LEU A 314 6.90 -13.88 -9.17
C LEU A 314 7.76 -14.86 -9.96
N PRO A 315 7.17 -15.82 -10.70
CA PRO A 315 7.92 -16.72 -11.55
C PRO A 315 8.72 -15.89 -12.57
N LYS A 316 10.01 -16.15 -12.66
CA LYS A 316 10.84 -15.62 -13.74
C LYS A 316 10.22 -16.17 -15.02
N ASN A 317 9.81 -15.27 -15.93
CA ASN A 317 9.39 -15.71 -17.25
C ASN A 317 10.52 -16.58 -17.80
N ASP A 318 10.26 -17.87 -18.00
CA ASP A 318 11.13 -18.74 -18.75
C ASP A 318 11.21 -18.13 -20.16
N TYR A 319 12.22 -17.30 -20.35
CA TYR A 319 12.60 -16.86 -21.67
C TYR A 319 12.98 -18.15 -22.39
N ASP A 320 12.13 -18.57 -23.35
CA ASP A 320 12.42 -19.69 -24.19
C ASP A 320 13.81 -19.43 -24.87
N PRO A 321 14.86 -20.18 -24.51
CA PRO A 321 16.20 -19.94 -25.06
C PRO A 321 16.25 -20.13 -26.57
N SER A 322 15.13 -20.61 -27.18
CA SER A 322 15.05 -20.84 -28.65
C SER A 322 14.61 -19.59 -29.43
N SER A 323 14.13 -18.53 -28.78
CA SER A 323 13.92 -17.25 -29.43
C SER A 323 15.19 -16.40 -29.36
N SER A 324 16.02 -16.50 -30.41
CA SER A 324 17.22 -15.69 -30.58
C SER A 324 16.93 -14.21 -30.35
N PRO A 325 17.69 -13.52 -29.49
CA PRO A 325 17.56 -12.06 -29.39
C PRO A 325 17.94 -11.46 -30.75
N PRO A 326 17.29 -10.40 -31.21
CA PRO A 326 17.74 -9.67 -32.39
C PRO A 326 19.16 -9.17 -32.13
N GLU A 327 20.10 -9.48 -33.02
CA GLU A 327 21.55 -9.25 -32.93
C GLU A 327 21.97 -7.77 -32.77
N ASN A 328 21.08 -6.84 -32.50
CA ASN A 328 21.35 -5.39 -32.38
C ASN A 328 20.61 -4.72 -31.20
N SER A 329 20.74 -5.26 -29.98
CA SER A 329 20.29 -4.52 -28.81
C SER A 329 21.44 -4.34 -27.80
N ASP A 330 22.27 -3.33 -28.04
CA ASP A 330 23.14 -2.79 -27.01
C ASP A 330 22.26 -2.40 -25.77
N GLY A 331 22.39 -3.13 -24.67
CA GLY A 331 22.01 -2.67 -23.34
C GLY A 331 20.54 -2.74 -22.94
N VAL A 332 19.71 -3.64 -23.49
CA VAL A 332 18.36 -3.87 -22.90
C VAL A 332 18.53 -4.73 -21.65
N ALA A 333 18.55 -4.08 -20.49
CA ALA A 333 18.46 -4.78 -19.21
C ALA A 333 17.20 -5.66 -19.22
N ALA A 334 17.33 -6.92 -18.77
CA ALA A 334 16.20 -7.84 -18.67
C ALA A 334 15.06 -7.17 -17.88
N ILE A 335 13.88 -7.10 -18.49
CA ILE A 335 12.70 -6.50 -17.83
C ILE A 335 12.36 -7.38 -16.64
N SER A 336 12.26 -6.79 -15.46
CA SER A 336 11.94 -7.54 -14.24
C SER A 336 10.52 -8.14 -14.29
N PRO A 337 10.27 -9.28 -13.61
CA PRO A 337 8.94 -9.91 -13.58
C PRO A 337 7.84 -8.95 -13.19
N ILE A 338 8.03 -8.14 -12.14
CA ILE A 338 7.05 -7.16 -11.71
C ILE A 338 6.82 -6.06 -12.75
N ALA A 339 7.86 -5.61 -13.46
CA ALA A 339 7.69 -4.61 -14.51
C ALA A 339 6.82 -5.12 -15.66
N THR A 340 6.98 -6.37 -16.07
CA THR A 340 6.13 -7.02 -17.08
C THR A 340 4.67 -7.05 -16.60
N ARG A 341 4.42 -7.49 -15.38
CA ARG A 341 3.06 -7.59 -14.81
C ARG A 341 2.40 -6.22 -14.67
N VAL A 342 3.13 -5.21 -14.23
CA VAL A 342 2.65 -3.82 -14.14
C VAL A 342 2.30 -3.28 -15.53
N GLN A 343 3.11 -3.54 -16.55
CA GLN A 343 2.83 -3.14 -17.93
C GLN A 343 1.54 -3.79 -18.45
N GLU A 344 1.36 -5.09 -18.23
CA GLU A 344 0.15 -5.83 -18.61
C GLU A 344 -1.10 -5.32 -17.90
N LEU A 345 -0.99 -5.01 -16.61
CA LEU A 345 -2.11 -4.49 -15.83
C LEU A 345 -2.52 -3.09 -16.27
N ILE A 346 -1.56 -2.20 -16.55
CA ILE A 346 -1.84 -0.88 -17.12
C ILE A 346 -2.44 -1.01 -18.52
N ALA A 347 -1.98 -1.94 -19.35
CA ALA A 347 -2.56 -2.21 -20.66
C ALA A 347 -4.02 -2.69 -20.54
N SER A 348 -4.30 -3.57 -19.59
CA SER A 348 -5.65 -4.07 -19.27
C SER A 348 -6.57 -2.92 -18.79
N LEU A 349 -6.07 -2.04 -17.92
CA LEU A 349 -6.77 -0.85 -17.48
C LEU A 349 -7.11 0.08 -18.66
N GLN A 350 -6.15 0.31 -19.56
CA GLN A 350 -6.36 1.14 -20.75
C GLN A 350 -7.39 0.53 -21.70
N SER A 351 -7.38 -0.79 -21.89
CA SER A 351 -8.40 -1.51 -22.67
C SER A 351 -9.78 -1.30 -22.07
N ASN A 352 -9.91 -1.46 -20.76
CA ASN A 352 -11.15 -1.23 -20.03
C ASN A 352 -11.65 0.23 -20.19
N VAL A 353 -10.77 1.22 -20.09
CA VAL A 353 -11.09 2.63 -20.33
C VAL A 353 -11.53 2.86 -21.79
N ASP A 354 -10.87 2.25 -22.77
CA ASP A 354 -11.26 2.36 -24.17
C ASP A 354 -12.63 1.74 -24.45
N GLU A 355 -12.92 0.57 -23.91
CA GLU A 355 -14.24 -0.08 -24.00
C GLU A 355 -15.35 0.79 -23.41
N LYS A 356 -15.14 1.32 -22.19
CA LYS A 356 -16.07 2.25 -21.56
C LYS A 356 -16.26 3.53 -22.38
N SER A 357 -15.22 4.02 -23.05
CA SER A 357 -15.29 5.19 -23.91
C SER A 357 -16.23 5.01 -25.09
N ARG A 358 -16.36 3.78 -25.58
CA ARG A 358 -17.26 3.44 -26.70
C ARG A 358 -18.74 3.48 -26.33
N LEU A 359 -19.07 3.49 -25.05
CA LEU A 359 -20.44 3.57 -24.54
C LEU A 359 -21.01 5.01 -24.65
N TYR A 360 -20.17 6.01 -24.89
CA TYR A 360 -20.65 7.38 -25.08
C TYR A 360 -21.22 7.56 -26.49
N GLU A 361 -22.46 8.05 -26.57
CA GLU A 361 -23.09 8.47 -27.84
C GLU A 361 -22.43 9.72 -28.41
N ASP A 362 -22.03 10.66 -27.52
CA ASP A 362 -21.31 11.87 -27.91
C ASP A 362 -19.81 11.56 -28.10
N SER A 363 -19.36 11.65 -29.35
CA SER A 363 -17.97 11.40 -29.70
C SER A 363 -16.99 12.40 -29.08
N ALA A 364 -17.42 13.64 -28.81
CA ALA A 364 -16.59 14.65 -28.18
C ALA A 364 -16.39 14.33 -26.68
N LEU A 365 -17.45 13.93 -25.98
CA LEU A 365 -17.36 13.48 -24.59
C LEU A 365 -16.49 12.22 -24.44
N ARG A 366 -16.57 11.31 -25.40
CA ARG A 366 -15.68 10.16 -25.49
C ARG A 366 -14.21 10.56 -25.42
N TYR A 367 -13.80 11.55 -26.22
CA TYR A 367 -12.41 12.01 -26.21
C TYR A 367 -12.03 12.71 -24.91
N VAL A 368 -12.93 13.46 -24.29
CA VAL A 368 -12.70 14.07 -22.97
C VAL A 368 -12.46 13.00 -21.92
N PHE A 369 -13.27 11.95 -21.89
CA PHE A 369 -13.11 10.82 -20.98
C PHE A 369 -11.76 10.10 -21.17
N LEU A 370 -11.37 9.84 -22.42
CA LEU A 370 -10.07 9.22 -22.74
C LEU A 370 -8.90 10.11 -22.30
N MET A 371 -8.96 11.41 -22.58
CA MET A 371 -7.91 12.36 -22.17
C MET A 371 -7.78 12.41 -20.65
N ASN A 372 -8.88 12.54 -19.91
CA ASN A 372 -8.88 12.57 -18.44
C ASN A 372 -8.23 11.34 -17.83
N ASN A 373 -8.63 10.15 -18.28
CA ASN A 373 -8.16 8.88 -17.71
C ASN A 373 -6.70 8.61 -18.05
N VAL A 374 -6.32 8.76 -19.33
CA VAL A 374 -4.95 8.47 -19.76
C VAL A 374 -3.96 9.52 -19.25
N LEU A 375 -4.37 10.78 -19.14
CA LEU A 375 -3.53 11.81 -18.52
C LEU A 375 -3.27 11.48 -17.04
N TYR A 376 -4.30 11.07 -16.29
CA TYR A 376 -4.15 10.65 -14.90
C TYR A 376 -3.17 9.49 -14.75
N ILE A 377 -3.27 8.47 -15.62
CA ILE A 377 -2.32 7.34 -15.64
C ILE A 377 -0.89 7.86 -15.89
N VAL A 378 -0.70 8.71 -16.90
CA VAL A 378 0.61 9.27 -17.26
C VAL A 378 1.21 10.11 -16.12
N GLN A 379 0.38 10.91 -15.43
CA GLN A 379 0.83 11.69 -14.28
C GLN A 379 1.29 10.79 -13.13
N LYS A 380 0.47 9.79 -12.77
CA LYS A 380 0.82 8.85 -11.71
C LYS A 380 2.11 8.07 -12.00
N VAL A 381 2.29 7.66 -13.25
CA VAL A 381 3.54 7.01 -13.69
C VAL A 381 4.73 7.98 -13.56
N LYS A 382 4.56 9.23 -13.99
CA LYS A 382 5.64 10.23 -13.96
C LYS A 382 6.06 10.62 -12.53
N GLU A 383 5.11 10.61 -11.60
CA GLU A 383 5.26 11.08 -10.21
C GLU A 383 5.64 9.96 -9.22
N SER A 384 5.96 8.77 -9.71
CA SER A 384 6.29 7.61 -8.88
C SER A 384 7.40 6.76 -9.52
N GLU A 385 7.92 5.80 -8.77
CA GLU A 385 8.92 4.81 -9.22
C GLU A 385 8.41 3.94 -10.40
N LEU A 386 7.11 3.95 -10.70
CA LEU A 386 6.56 3.36 -11.93
C LEU A 386 7.25 3.87 -13.20
N ARG A 387 7.80 5.09 -13.17
CA ARG A 387 8.58 5.66 -14.27
C ARG A 387 9.80 4.80 -14.59
N ASN A 388 10.47 4.27 -13.56
CA ASN A 388 11.67 3.44 -13.73
C ASN A 388 11.30 2.09 -14.38
N LEU A 389 10.11 1.56 -14.08
CA LEU A 389 9.62 0.30 -14.66
C LEU A 389 9.13 0.45 -16.11
N LEU A 390 8.50 1.58 -16.45
CA LEU A 390 7.84 1.78 -17.74
C LEU A 390 8.68 2.56 -18.74
N GLY A 391 9.56 3.41 -18.27
CA GLY A 391 10.46 4.24 -19.07
C GLY A 391 9.81 5.48 -19.71
N ASP A 392 10.66 6.44 -20.11
CA ASP A 392 10.21 7.72 -20.69
C ASP A 392 9.56 7.56 -22.07
N GLN A 393 9.88 6.49 -22.81
CA GLN A 393 9.28 6.22 -24.10
C GLN A 393 7.80 5.92 -23.99
N TRP A 394 7.41 5.17 -22.94
CA TRP A 394 6.01 4.88 -22.63
C TRP A 394 5.23 6.20 -22.37
N ILE A 395 5.79 7.10 -21.55
CA ILE A 395 5.20 8.40 -21.24
C ILE A 395 5.01 9.23 -22.53
N ARG A 396 6.04 9.29 -23.39
CA ARG A 396 5.97 10.03 -24.65
C ARG A 396 4.89 9.50 -25.59
N LYS A 397 4.78 8.18 -25.72
CA LYS A 397 3.75 7.52 -26.53
C LYS A 397 2.33 7.89 -26.08
N HIS A 398 2.07 7.85 -24.77
CA HIS A 398 0.74 8.14 -24.23
C HIS A 398 0.39 9.63 -24.28
N ARG A 399 1.35 10.52 -24.09
CA ARG A 399 1.17 11.95 -24.36
C ARG A 399 0.84 12.23 -25.83
N GLY A 400 1.42 11.46 -26.74
CA GLY A 400 1.08 11.51 -28.16
C GLY A 400 -0.40 11.18 -28.42
N LYS A 401 -0.92 10.11 -27.79
CA LYS A 401 -2.35 9.75 -27.88
C LYS A 401 -3.27 10.86 -27.33
N ILE A 402 -2.93 11.46 -26.20
CA ILE A 402 -3.71 12.57 -25.61
C ILE A 402 -3.82 13.73 -26.60
N ARG A 403 -2.73 14.11 -27.27
CA ARG A 403 -2.74 15.17 -28.31
C ARG A 403 -3.60 14.80 -29.51
N GLN A 404 -3.61 13.53 -29.93
CA GLN A 404 -4.50 13.06 -31.00
C GLN A 404 -5.97 13.18 -30.61
N TRP A 405 -6.34 12.76 -29.40
CA TRP A 405 -7.70 12.89 -28.88
C TRP A 405 -8.12 14.34 -28.70
N HIS A 406 -7.22 15.22 -28.27
CA HIS A 406 -7.46 16.67 -28.21
C HIS A 406 -7.85 17.21 -29.59
N THR A 407 -7.08 16.89 -30.64
CA THR A 407 -7.39 17.30 -32.01
C THR A 407 -8.73 16.73 -32.49
N SER A 408 -9.00 15.45 -32.17
CA SER A 408 -10.25 14.79 -32.54
C SER A 408 -11.45 15.36 -31.80
N TYR A 409 -11.30 15.72 -30.54
CA TYR A 409 -12.29 16.43 -29.72
C TYR A 409 -12.67 17.77 -30.38
N LEU A 410 -11.69 18.60 -30.71
CA LEU A 410 -11.95 19.90 -31.34
C LEU A 410 -12.72 19.78 -32.66
N ARG A 411 -12.40 18.78 -33.46
CA ARG A 411 -13.09 18.51 -34.72
C ARG A 411 -14.52 18.00 -34.46
N ALA A 412 -14.72 17.10 -33.52
CA ALA A 412 -16.03 16.52 -33.22
C ALA A 412 -16.98 17.55 -32.59
N ALA A 413 -16.49 18.29 -31.58
CA ALA A 413 -17.31 19.25 -30.83
C ALA A 413 -17.59 20.53 -31.59
N TRP A 414 -16.57 21.14 -32.19
CA TRP A 414 -16.63 22.50 -32.72
C TRP A 414 -16.72 22.58 -34.24
N GLY A 415 -16.53 21.46 -34.95
CA GLY A 415 -16.53 21.43 -36.41
C GLY A 415 -17.79 21.99 -37.02
N LYS A 416 -18.97 21.62 -36.51
CA LYS A 416 -20.28 22.14 -37.02
C LYS A 416 -20.44 23.66 -36.82
N ALA A 417 -20.07 24.17 -35.64
CA ALA A 417 -20.13 25.61 -35.37
C ALA A 417 -19.17 26.38 -36.27
N LEU A 418 -17.95 25.90 -36.48
CA LEU A 418 -16.96 26.51 -37.37
C LEU A 418 -17.38 26.46 -38.84
N MET A 419 -18.11 25.42 -39.29
CA MET A 419 -18.67 25.37 -40.64
C MET A 419 -19.71 26.46 -40.90
N CYS A 420 -20.48 26.90 -39.91
CA CYS A 420 -21.40 28.01 -40.03
C CYS A 420 -20.71 29.33 -40.30
N LEU A 421 -19.43 29.46 -39.97
CA LEU A 421 -18.62 30.69 -40.14
C LEU A 421 -17.81 30.72 -41.44
N LYS A 422 -17.97 29.73 -42.33
CA LYS A 422 -17.29 29.72 -43.64
C LYS A 422 -18.00 30.63 -44.66
N ASP A 423 -17.22 31.24 -45.54
CA ASP A 423 -17.69 32.19 -46.57
C ASP A 423 -18.31 31.51 -47.80
N GLU A 424 -18.26 30.18 -47.89
CA GLU A 424 -18.71 29.41 -49.06
C GLU A 424 -20.20 29.67 -49.37
N GLY A 425 -20.51 30.09 -50.61
CA GLY A 425 -21.87 30.32 -51.10
C GLY A 425 -22.44 31.70 -50.84
N ILE A 426 -21.70 32.64 -50.24
CA ILE A 426 -22.19 33.98 -49.89
C ILE A 426 -21.89 35.00 -51.01
N GLY A 427 -20.97 34.71 -51.95
CA GLY A 427 -20.39 35.68 -52.90
C GLY A 427 -21.05 35.82 -54.27
N GLY A 428 -22.07 35.00 -54.63
CA GLY A 428 -22.58 34.90 -55.99
C GLY A 428 -24.07 35.21 -56.20
N SER A 429 -24.81 35.53 -55.13
CA SER A 429 -26.28 35.64 -55.18
C SER A 429 -26.76 37.11 -55.17
N SER A 430 -27.96 37.34 -55.70
CA SER A 430 -28.66 38.65 -55.61
C SER A 430 -28.70 39.12 -54.13
N SER A 431 -28.64 40.42 -53.88
CA SER A 431 -28.56 41.03 -52.54
C SER A 431 -29.54 40.50 -51.50
N GLY A 432 -30.72 40.02 -51.92
CA GLY A 432 -31.75 39.46 -51.06
C GLY A 432 -31.44 38.01 -50.59
N ALA A 433 -31.00 37.14 -51.51
CA ALA A 433 -30.67 35.77 -51.22
C ALA A 433 -29.43 35.66 -50.31
N SER A 434 -28.44 36.51 -50.55
CA SER A 434 -27.23 36.60 -49.70
C SER A 434 -27.57 37.00 -48.25
N LYS A 435 -28.53 37.93 -48.06
CA LYS A 435 -28.98 38.29 -46.70
C LYS A 435 -29.70 37.14 -45.95
N MET A 436 -30.49 36.33 -46.65
CA MET A 436 -31.14 35.17 -46.06
C MET A 436 -30.13 34.11 -45.60
N ILE A 437 -29.14 33.81 -46.43
CA ILE A 437 -28.07 32.88 -46.13
C ILE A 437 -27.29 33.34 -44.88
N LEU A 438 -26.94 34.63 -44.80
CA LEU A 438 -26.25 35.20 -43.65
C LEU A 438 -27.07 35.10 -42.36
N LYS A 439 -28.37 35.39 -42.39
CA LYS A 439 -29.26 35.23 -41.24
C LYS A 439 -29.30 33.79 -40.76
N GLU A 440 -29.39 32.84 -41.67
CA GLU A 440 -29.40 31.43 -41.38
C GLU A 440 -28.05 30.97 -40.78
N ARG A 441 -26.93 31.40 -41.30
CA ARG A 441 -25.58 31.09 -40.79
C ARG A 441 -25.40 31.56 -39.35
N PHE A 442 -25.74 32.83 -39.04
CA PHE A 442 -25.66 33.34 -37.66
C PHE A 442 -26.63 32.60 -36.73
N LYS A 443 -27.86 32.31 -37.17
CA LYS A 443 -28.84 31.55 -36.40
C LYS A 443 -28.31 30.15 -36.10
N ASN A 444 -27.76 29.46 -37.09
CA ASN A 444 -27.22 28.11 -36.93
C ASN A 444 -25.97 28.11 -36.06
N PHE A 445 -25.07 29.09 -36.17
CA PHE A 445 -23.93 29.24 -35.27
C PHE A 445 -24.39 29.45 -33.83
N ASN A 446 -25.31 30.37 -33.57
CA ASN A 446 -25.84 30.63 -32.23
C ASN A 446 -26.44 29.37 -31.62
N ALA A 447 -27.26 28.64 -32.37
CA ALA A 447 -27.87 27.38 -31.88
C ALA A 447 -26.81 26.32 -31.56
N CYS A 448 -25.83 26.12 -32.48
CA CYS A 448 -24.73 25.18 -32.23
C CYS A 448 -23.90 25.57 -30.98
N PHE A 449 -23.59 26.86 -30.84
CA PHE A 449 -22.83 27.35 -29.70
C PHE A 449 -23.58 27.16 -28.38
N GLU A 450 -24.87 27.49 -28.33
CA GLU A 450 -25.72 27.33 -27.15
C GLU A 450 -25.86 25.88 -26.74
N ASP A 451 -26.01 24.98 -27.71
CA ASP A 451 -26.06 23.53 -27.44
C ASP A 451 -24.73 23.01 -26.91
N ILE A 452 -23.61 23.39 -27.52
CA ILE A 452 -22.26 23.01 -27.06
C ILE A 452 -22.03 23.52 -25.64
N TYR A 453 -22.31 24.79 -25.38
CA TYR A 453 -22.15 25.40 -24.07
C TYR A 453 -22.97 24.67 -23.00
N ARG A 454 -24.27 24.48 -23.25
CA ARG A 454 -25.19 23.79 -22.33
C ARG A 454 -24.72 22.39 -21.97
N ILE A 455 -24.15 21.66 -22.92
CA ILE A 455 -23.71 20.29 -22.75
C ILE A 455 -22.32 20.26 -22.07
N GLN A 456 -21.38 21.08 -22.57
CA GLN A 456 -19.98 20.97 -22.14
C GLN A 456 -19.66 21.65 -20.80
N THR A 457 -20.53 22.55 -20.32
CA THR A 457 -20.45 23.01 -18.91
C THR A 457 -20.70 21.89 -17.90
N LEU A 458 -21.49 20.86 -18.27
CA LEU A 458 -21.73 19.67 -17.45
C LEU A 458 -20.57 18.65 -17.47
N TRP A 459 -19.71 18.73 -18.47
CA TRP A 459 -18.54 17.87 -18.54
C TRP A 459 -17.49 18.31 -17.54
N LYS A 460 -16.69 17.35 -17.11
CA LYS A 460 -15.65 17.63 -16.11
C LYS A 460 -14.28 17.25 -16.63
N VAL A 461 -13.38 18.22 -16.61
CA VAL A 461 -11.95 18.00 -16.80
C VAL A 461 -11.26 18.29 -15.46
N SER A 462 -10.80 17.23 -14.79
CA SER A 462 -10.27 17.31 -13.42
C SER A 462 -8.87 17.93 -13.36
N ASP A 463 -8.07 17.74 -14.40
CA ASP A 463 -6.73 18.34 -14.49
C ASP A 463 -6.84 19.79 -14.95
N ALA A 464 -6.29 20.71 -14.15
CA ALA A 464 -6.39 22.15 -14.41
C ALA A 464 -5.63 22.56 -15.68
N GLN A 465 -4.47 21.95 -15.95
CA GLN A 465 -3.67 22.25 -17.13
C GLN A 465 -4.38 21.78 -18.40
N LEU A 466 -4.88 20.55 -18.43
CA LEU A 466 -5.64 20.01 -19.57
C LEU A 466 -6.89 20.85 -19.84
N LYS A 467 -7.62 21.25 -18.79
CA LYS A 467 -8.80 22.10 -18.89
C LYS A 467 -8.48 23.42 -19.57
N GLU A 468 -7.42 24.07 -19.13
CA GLU A 468 -7.01 25.34 -19.70
C GLU A 468 -6.48 25.19 -21.13
N GLU A 469 -5.69 24.17 -21.43
CA GLU A 469 -5.23 23.86 -22.81
C GLU A 469 -6.40 23.64 -23.78
N LEU A 470 -7.47 22.96 -23.32
CA LEU A 470 -8.69 22.78 -24.12
C LEU A 470 -9.40 24.13 -24.38
N ARG A 471 -9.58 24.97 -23.37
CA ARG A 471 -10.21 26.29 -23.47
C ARG A 471 -9.44 27.20 -24.41
N ILE A 472 -8.12 27.27 -24.27
CA ILE A 472 -7.25 28.04 -25.15
C ILE A 472 -7.38 27.55 -26.58
N SER A 473 -7.29 26.24 -26.83
CA SER A 473 -7.37 25.67 -28.16
C SER A 473 -8.74 25.89 -28.84
N ILE A 474 -9.82 25.90 -28.05
CA ILE A 474 -11.16 26.26 -28.53
C ILE A 474 -11.19 27.75 -28.90
N SER A 475 -10.72 28.61 -27.99
CA SER A 475 -10.67 30.06 -28.17
C SER A 475 -9.89 30.46 -29.42
N GLU A 476 -8.68 29.88 -29.60
CA GLU A 476 -7.82 30.14 -30.77
C GLU A 476 -8.46 29.76 -32.11
N LYS A 477 -9.41 28.84 -32.14
CA LYS A 477 -10.13 28.46 -33.37
C LYS A 477 -11.42 29.22 -33.56
N VAL A 478 -12.21 29.37 -32.49
CA VAL A 478 -13.57 29.93 -32.59
C VAL A 478 -13.55 31.46 -32.69
N LEU A 479 -12.79 32.12 -31.82
CA LEU A 479 -12.81 33.60 -31.77
C LEU A 479 -12.29 34.27 -33.06
N PRO A 480 -11.15 33.84 -33.64
CA PRO A 480 -10.70 34.45 -34.92
C PRO A 480 -11.67 34.19 -36.06
N ALA A 481 -12.23 32.96 -36.16
CA ALA A 481 -13.23 32.64 -37.18
C ALA A 481 -14.49 33.49 -37.03
N TYR A 482 -14.98 33.66 -35.80
CA TYR A 482 -16.16 34.47 -35.50
C TYR A 482 -15.89 35.98 -35.76
N ARG A 483 -14.74 36.50 -35.29
CA ARG A 483 -14.33 37.91 -35.54
C ARG A 483 -14.23 38.20 -37.02
N ALA A 484 -13.62 37.31 -37.80
CA ALA A 484 -13.50 37.47 -39.24
C ALA A 484 -14.87 37.47 -39.95
N PHE A 485 -15.76 36.55 -39.56
CA PHE A 485 -17.11 36.44 -40.13
C PHE A 485 -17.98 37.64 -39.74
N LEU A 486 -17.94 38.07 -38.48
CA LEU A 486 -18.65 39.25 -37.99
C LEU A 486 -18.14 40.54 -38.67
N GLY A 487 -16.83 40.72 -38.79
CA GLY A 487 -16.23 41.88 -39.46
C GLY A 487 -16.59 42.00 -40.94
N ARG A 488 -16.67 40.86 -41.66
CA ARG A 488 -17.03 40.85 -43.09
C ARG A 488 -18.52 41.04 -43.34
N PHE A 489 -19.38 40.52 -42.50
CA PHE A 489 -20.80 40.38 -42.79
C PHE A 489 -21.73 41.08 -41.79
N GLY A 490 -21.24 41.49 -40.61
CA GLY A 490 -22.03 42.09 -39.54
C GLY A 490 -22.76 43.36 -40.01
N SER A 491 -22.06 44.29 -40.66
CA SER A 491 -22.63 45.55 -41.17
C SER A 491 -23.74 45.34 -42.18
N ARG A 492 -23.67 44.25 -43.00
CA ARG A 492 -24.73 43.91 -43.98
C ARG A 492 -26.03 43.45 -43.32
N LEU A 493 -25.95 42.94 -42.08
CA LEU A 493 -27.12 42.54 -41.30
C LEU A 493 -27.66 43.68 -40.44
N GLU A 494 -26.80 44.52 -39.86
CA GLU A 494 -27.19 45.65 -39.01
C GLU A 494 -28.03 46.70 -39.79
N SER A 495 -27.75 46.88 -41.08
CA SER A 495 -28.53 47.74 -41.99
C SER A 495 -29.94 47.21 -42.33
N ALA A 496 -30.30 46.00 -41.90
CA ALA A 496 -31.61 45.41 -42.14
C ALA A 496 -32.54 45.63 -40.92
N ARG A 497 -33.83 45.90 -41.15
CA ARG A 497 -34.88 45.97 -40.13
C ARG A 497 -34.79 44.70 -39.26
N HIS A 498 -34.38 44.81 -37.99
CA HIS A 498 -34.15 43.72 -37.01
C HIS A 498 -32.82 42.96 -37.18
N GLY A 499 -31.77 43.52 -37.78
CA GLY A 499 -30.46 42.86 -37.97
C GLY A 499 -29.77 42.44 -36.65
N GLY A 500 -29.88 43.26 -35.61
CA GLY A 500 -29.33 42.96 -34.29
C GLY A 500 -29.92 41.72 -33.57
N ARG A 501 -31.01 41.09 -34.10
CA ARG A 501 -31.58 39.84 -33.58
C ARG A 501 -30.74 38.59 -33.95
N TYR A 502 -29.93 38.67 -34.99
CA TYR A 502 -29.15 37.53 -35.50
C TYR A 502 -27.72 37.54 -34.97
N ILE A 503 -27.16 38.70 -34.67
CA ILE A 503 -25.87 38.85 -34.00
C ILE A 503 -26.14 38.86 -32.49
N LYS A 504 -26.17 37.67 -31.92
CA LYS A 504 -26.55 37.46 -30.49
C LYS A 504 -25.38 37.69 -29.56
N TYR A 505 -24.16 37.39 -30.00
CA TYR A 505 -22.93 37.44 -29.21
C TYR A 505 -21.89 38.33 -29.88
N TYR A 506 -21.10 39.02 -29.04
CA TYR A 506 -19.86 39.66 -29.49
C TYR A 506 -18.67 38.72 -29.12
N PRO A 507 -17.48 38.93 -29.75
CA PRO A 507 -16.33 38.08 -29.47
C PRO A 507 -15.98 37.95 -27.97
N ASP A 508 -16.09 39.04 -27.19
CA ASP A 508 -15.80 39.06 -25.76
C ASP A 508 -16.84 38.27 -24.95
N ASP A 509 -18.11 38.25 -25.40
CA ASP A 509 -19.14 37.40 -24.76
C ASP A 509 -18.82 35.91 -24.95
N LEU A 510 -18.41 35.53 -26.18
CA LEU A 510 -18.00 34.15 -26.45
C LEU A 510 -16.79 33.74 -25.63
N GLU A 511 -15.79 34.61 -25.50
CA GLU A 511 -14.59 34.36 -24.72
C GLU A 511 -14.94 34.08 -23.24
N ASN A 512 -15.81 34.90 -22.66
CA ASN A 512 -16.28 34.70 -21.29
C ASN A 512 -17.03 33.36 -21.11
N TYR A 513 -17.90 32.98 -22.04
CA TYR A 513 -18.61 31.70 -21.99
C TYR A 513 -17.66 30.48 -22.13
N LEU A 514 -16.57 30.61 -22.89
CA LEU A 514 -15.60 29.52 -23.01
C LEU A 514 -14.88 29.22 -21.69
N LEU A 515 -14.79 30.17 -20.76
CA LEU A 515 -14.20 29.98 -19.44
C LEU A 515 -15.05 29.10 -18.52
N ASP A 516 -16.35 28.96 -18.79
CA ASP A 516 -17.26 28.14 -18.00
C ASP A 516 -17.23 26.63 -18.37
N LEU A 517 -16.60 26.28 -19.49
CA LEU A 517 -16.58 24.89 -19.98
C LEU A 517 -15.81 23.97 -19.02
N PHE A 518 -16.25 22.72 -18.94
CA PHE A 518 -15.58 21.62 -18.22
C PHE A 518 -15.57 21.74 -16.68
N GLU A 519 -16.44 22.55 -16.09
CA GLU A 519 -16.55 22.67 -14.63
C GLU A 519 -17.37 21.55 -13.99
N GLY A 520 -18.16 20.82 -14.76
CA GLY A 520 -19.03 19.75 -14.25
C GLY A 520 -20.27 20.28 -13.51
N LYS A 521 -20.67 21.53 -13.79
CA LYS A 521 -21.82 22.19 -13.16
C LYS A 521 -22.69 22.84 -14.23
N PRO A 522 -24.03 22.76 -14.10
CA PRO A 522 -24.92 23.47 -15.01
C PRO A 522 -24.75 24.99 -14.81
N VAL A 523 -24.46 25.68 -15.87
CA VAL A 523 -24.38 27.15 -15.90
C VAL A 523 -25.53 27.69 -16.76
N VAL A 524 -26.28 28.67 -16.23
CA VAL A 524 -27.33 29.36 -16.99
C VAL A 524 -26.70 30.51 -17.75
N MET A 525 -26.88 30.54 -19.08
CA MET A 525 -26.47 31.66 -19.90
C MET A 525 -27.26 32.93 -19.49
N ASN A 526 -26.61 33.83 -18.79
CA ASN A 526 -27.17 35.15 -18.47
C ASN A 526 -26.87 36.08 -19.66
N LEU A 527 -27.84 36.21 -20.57
CA LEU A 527 -27.82 37.25 -21.60
C LEU A 527 -27.99 38.62 -20.94
N THR A 528 -26.90 39.25 -20.56
CA THR A 528 -26.94 40.67 -20.21
C THR A 528 -27.40 41.44 -21.42
N LYS A 529 -28.68 41.84 -21.47
CA LYS A 529 -29.18 42.82 -22.44
C LYS A 529 -28.42 44.13 -22.24
N ARG A 530 -27.31 44.33 -22.95
CA ARG A 530 -26.74 45.68 -23.09
C ARG A 530 -27.79 46.53 -23.78
N LYS A 531 -28.35 47.52 -23.07
CA LYS A 531 -29.11 48.59 -23.66
C LYS A 531 -28.16 49.30 -24.62
N SER A 532 -28.52 49.33 -25.93
CA SER A 532 -27.90 50.21 -26.91
C SER A 532 -28.08 51.65 -26.44
N THR A 533 -26.99 52.27 -26.03
CA THR A 533 -26.86 53.72 -25.93
C THR A 533 -26.68 54.27 -27.31
#